data_4adb0411c2f906934614c3fec9749810
#
_entry.id   4adb0411c2f906934614c3fec9749810
#
_cell.length_a   1.000
_cell.length_b   1.000
_cell.length_c   1.000
_cell.angle_alpha   90.00
_cell.angle_beta   90.00
_cell.angle_gamma   90.00
#
_symmetry.space_group_name_H-M   'P 1'
#
loop_
_entity.id
_entity.type
_entity.pdbx_description
1 polymer ?
#
loop_
_entity_poly.entity_id
_entity_poly.type
_entity_poly.pdbx_seq_one_letter_code
_entity_poly.pdbx_strand_id
1 'polypeptide(L)'
;TLSSSSAASDVYKRQALTGCIFLFSFWRYGLTLESIFWLIFFSILLILFFIDLETFLLPDYFTIPLIIIGILKSTLYPLAIDPVNSIFGAILGFFSLYIVNSLYKLWRGVDGFGFGDFKLLAGLGAWFGWFLVIPIIMVGTSVALITVLVLSIIGKQFTLEMMIPFGPALIVASIIMYLNPNILLLLI
;
A
#
# COMPACT_ATOMS: atom_id res chain seq x y z
N THR A 1 28.59 -6.64 -4.73
CA THR A 1 28.91 -5.31 -4.19
C THR A 1 28.41 -4.26 -5.15
N LEU A 2 27.27 -3.63 -4.84
CA LEU A 2 26.80 -2.44 -5.53
C LEU A 2 27.91 -1.38 -5.45
N SER A 3 28.27 -0.76 -6.57
CA SER A 3 29.29 0.30 -6.57
C SER A 3 28.82 1.42 -5.64
N SER A 4 29.73 2.06 -4.94
CA SER A 4 29.41 3.16 -3.99
C SER A 4 28.60 4.29 -4.64
N SER A 5 28.72 4.46 -5.97
CA SER A 5 27.96 5.44 -6.75
C SER A 5 26.48 5.06 -6.93
N SER A 6 26.13 3.78 -7.06
CA SER A 6 24.74 3.34 -7.18
C SER A 6 24.01 3.45 -5.85
N ALA A 7 24.64 3.05 -4.74
CA ALA A 7 24.09 3.19 -3.41
C ALA A 7 23.83 4.66 -3.04
N ALA A 8 24.76 5.57 -3.35
CA ALA A 8 24.57 7.00 -3.14
C ALA A 8 23.38 7.53 -3.97
N SER A 9 23.29 7.14 -5.27
CA SER A 9 22.14 7.51 -6.13
C SER A 9 20.79 7.08 -5.53
N ASP A 10 20.71 5.89 -4.95
CA ASP A 10 19.47 5.38 -4.38
C ASP A 10 19.08 6.10 -3.09
N VAL A 11 20.07 6.49 -2.27
CA VAL A 11 19.83 7.35 -1.10
C VAL A 11 19.26 8.70 -1.52
N TYR A 12 19.84 9.37 -2.52
CA TYR A 12 19.33 10.66 -3.00
C TYR A 12 17.92 10.56 -3.58
N LYS A 13 17.59 9.49 -4.29
CA LYS A 13 16.22 9.25 -4.80
C LYS A 13 15.21 9.11 -3.66
N ARG A 14 15.54 8.32 -2.64
CA ARG A 14 14.68 8.15 -1.46
C ARG A 14 14.50 9.46 -0.70
N GLN A 15 15.57 10.24 -0.53
CA GLN A 15 15.51 11.58 0.10
C GLN A 15 14.64 12.54 -0.70
N ALA A 16 14.79 12.58 -2.03
CA ALA A 16 13.97 13.43 -2.90
C ALA A 16 12.48 13.06 -2.80
N LEU A 17 12.13 11.75 -2.83
CA LEU A 17 10.76 11.29 -2.66
C LEU A 17 10.20 11.67 -1.30
N THR A 18 10.97 11.52 -0.22
CA THR A 18 10.55 11.94 1.12
C THR A 18 10.31 13.45 1.16
N GLY A 19 11.22 14.25 0.58
CA GLY A 19 11.06 15.70 0.47
C GLY A 19 9.78 16.10 -0.28
N CYS A 20 9.49 15.43 -1.41
CA CYS A 20 8.25 15.65 -2.17
C CYS A 20 7.00 15.34 -1.33
N ILE A 21 7.01 14.26 -0.55
CA ILE A 21 5.90 13.88 0.34
C ILE A 21 5.66 14.97 1.38
N PHE A 22 6.73 15.51 2.00
CA PHE A 22 6.63 16.59 2.97
C PHE A 22 6.05 17.86 2.35
N LEU A 23 6.58 18.29 1.21
CA LEU A 23 6.09 19.47 0.49
C LEU A 23 4.63 19.31 0.08
N PHE A 24 4.25 18.14 -0.44
CA PHE A 24 2.87 17.86 -0.85
C PHE A 24 1.91 17.88 0.33
N SER A 25 2.26 17.22 1.45
CA SER A 25 1.42 17.19 2.65
C SER A 25 1.25 18.59 3.24
N PHE A 26 2.33 19.36 3.27
CA PHE A 26 2.29 20.75 3.73
C PHE A 26 1.45 21.65 2.80
N TRP A 27 1.61 21.52 1.50
CA TRP A 27 0.83 22.27 0.51
C TRP A 27 -0.66 21.95 0.59
N ARG A 28 -1.02 20.68 0.84
CA ARG A 28 -2.42 20.22 0.86
C ARG A 28 -3.15 20.58 2.15
N TYR A 29 -2.51 20.45 3.29
CA TYR A 29 -3.13 20.54 4.62
C TYR A 29 -2.60 21.67 5.48
N GLY A 30 -1.55 22.38 5.06
CA GLY A 30 -0.87 23.37 5.89
C GLY A 30 -0.19 22.75 7.12
N LEU A 31 0.09 23.56 8.12
CA LEU A 31 0.63 23.13 9.43
C LEU A 31 -0.53 22.72 10.35
N THR A 32 -1.11 21.58 10.11
CA THR A 32 -2.20 21.01 10.89
C THR A 32 -1.81 19.65 11.49
N LEU A 33 -2.50 19.22 12.53
CA LEU A 33 -2.31 17.87 13.05
C LEU A 33 -2.67 16.80 12.00
N GLU A 34 -3.62 17.09 11.09
CA GLU A 34 -3.98 16.20 10.00
C GLU A 34 -2.81 15.99 9.02
N SER A 35 -2.04 17.04 8.72
CA SER A 35 -0.85 16.91 7.87
C SER A 35 0.20 15.98 8.48
N ILE A 36 0.34 15.97 9.80
CA ILE A 36 1.26 15.04 10.50
C ILE A 36 0.81 13.59 10.30
N PHE A 37 -0.48 13.28 10.40
CA PHE A 37 -0.99 11.94 10.13
C PHE A 37 -0.67 11.49 8.70
N TRP A 38 -0.94 12.34 7.71
CA TRP A 38 -0.64 12.01 6.31
C TRP A 38 0.87 11.88 6.05
N LEU A 39 1.71 12.68 6.70
CA LEU A 39 3.16 12.53 6.64
C LEU A 39 3.61 11.16 7.17
N ILE A 40 3.09 10.74 8.31
CA ILE A 40 3.39 9.42 8.89
C ILE A 40 2.92 8.32 7.94
N PHE A 41 1.70 8.44 7.41
CA PHE A 41 1.14 7.48 6.45
C PHE A 41 2.04 7.27 5.24
N PHE A 42 2.33 8.35 4.51
CA PHE A 42 3.16 8.25 3.31
C PHE A 42 4.60 7.83 3.61
N SER A 43 5.16 8.21 4.76
CA SER A 43 6.48 7.76 5.17
C SER A 43 6.51 6.26 5.42
N ILE A 44 5.51 5.70 6.12
CA ILE A 44 5.40 4.26 6.34
C ILE A 44 5.22 3.54 5.00
N LEU A 45 4.35 4.03 4.11
CA LEU A 45 4.15 3.42 2.80
C LEU A 45 5.42 3.45 1.95
N LEU A 46 6.18 4.53 1.98
CA LEU A 46 7.45 4.63 1.26
C LEU A 46 8.47 3.61 1.75
N ILE A 47 8.57 3.45 3.08
CA ILE A 47 9.46 2.45 3.69
C ILE A 47 9.03 1.04 3.28
N LEU A 48 7.75 0.71 3.42
CA LEU A 48 7.20 -0.59 3.04
C LEU A 48 7.38 -0.88 1.56
N PHE A 49 7.20 0.12 0.70
CA PHE A 49 7.40 0.01 -0.74
C PHE A 49 8.82 -0.46 -1.10
N PHE A 50 9.84 0.19 -0.53
CA PHE A 50 11.22 -0.19 -0.81
C PHE A 50 11.61 -1.52 -0.17
N ILE A 51 11.16 -1.80 1.07
CA ILE A 51 11.46 -3.07 1.72
C ILE A 51 10.85 -4.22 0.91
N ASP A 52 9.60 -4.11 0.47
CA ASP A 52 8.95 -5.18 -0.29
C ASP A 52 9.58 -5.40 -1.66
N LEU A 53 10.03 -4.33 -2.34
CA LEU A 53 10.78 -4.45 -3.60
C LEU A 53 12.14 -5.17 -3.43
N GLU A 54 12.77 -5.04 -2.28
CA GLU A 54 14.10 -5.60 -2.02
C GLU A 54 14.05 -7.01 -1.39
N THR A 55 13.06 -7.25 -0.52
CA THR A 55 13.02 -8.45 0.34
C THR A 55 11.80 -9.33 0.16
N PHE A 56 10.76 -8.84 -0.54
CA PHE A 56 9.44 -9.49 -0.62
C PHE A 56 8.79 -9.70 0.75
N LEU A 57 9.14 -8.87 1.73
CA LEU A 57 8.65 -8.96 3.10
C LEU A 57 8.07 -7.61 3.54
N LEU A 58 6.94 -7.64 4.22
CA LEU A 58 6.31 -6.49 4.83
C LEU A 58 6.38 -6.64 6.36
N PRO A 59 7.34 -5.95 7.03
CA PRO A 59 7.58 -6.15 8.45
C PRO A 59 6.43 -5.61 9.31
N ASP A 60 6.09 -6.34 10.37
CA ASP A 60 5.04 -6.00 11.31
C ASP A 60 5.28 -4.67 12.03
N TYR A 61 6.55 -4.27 12.19
CA TYR A 61 6.94 -3.00 12.79
C TYR A 61 6.40 -1.77 12.07
N PHE A 62 5.99 -1.90 10.81
CA PHE A 62 5.40 -0.84 10.02
C PHE A 62 3.92 -1.09 9.71
N THR A 63 3.53 -2.33 9.44
CA THR A 63 2.14 -2.66 9.09
C THR A 63 1.20 -2.54 10.28
N ILE A 64 1.63 -2.94 11.49
CA ILE A 64 0.79 -2.82 12.70
C ILE A 64 0.60 -1.34 13.10
N PRO A 65 1.67 -0.51 13.22
CA PRO A 65 1.49 0.92 13.45
C PRO A 65 0.62 1.61 12.39
N LEU A 66 0.72 1.20 11.12
CA LEU A 66 -0.13 1.74 10.05
C LEU A 66 -1.63 1.55 10.38
N ILE A 67 -2.03 0.35 10.85
CA ILE A 67 -3.41 0.06 11.27
C ILE A 67 -3.80 0.93 12.47
N ILE A 68 -2.98 0.93 13.52
CA ILE A 68 -3.28 1.62 14.78
C ILE A 68 -3.43 3.13 14.55
N ILE A 69 -2.49 3.74 13.81
CA ILE A 69 -2.50 5.18 13.53
C ILE A 69 -3.69 5.55 12.63
N GLY A 70 -4.09 4.68 11.69
CA GLY A 70 -5.29 4.88 10.87
C GLY A 70 -6.56 4.96 11.71
N ILE A 71 -6.75 4.03 12.64
CA ILE A 71 -7.87 4.03 13.58
C ILE A 71 -7.80 5.24 14.51
N LEU A 72 -6.63 5.58 15.02
CA LEU A 72 -6.44 6.77 15.87
C LEU A 72 -6.81 8.05 15.11
N LYS A 73 -6.35 8.19 13.85
CA LYS A 73 -6.71 9.33 13.00
C LYS A 73 -8.23 9.45 12.84
N SER A 74 -8.93 8.35 12.60
CA SER A 74 -10.39 8.35 12.42
C SER A 74 -11.13 8.77 13.69
N THR A 75 -10.59 8.50 14.89
CA THR A 75 -11.19 8.97 16.16
C THR A 75 -10.98 10.46 16.38
N LEU A 76 -9.85 11.01 15.93
CA LEU A 76 -9.52 12.43 16.09
C LEU A 76 -10.13 13.29 14.97
N TYR A 77 -10.36 12.72 13.78
CA TYR A 77 -10.92 13.39 12.60
C TYR A 77 -12.08 12.57 12.01
N PRO A 78 -13.20 12.42 12.74
CA PRO A 78 -14.32 11.56 12.31
C PRO A 78 -15.07 12.10 11.08
N LEU A 79 -14.88 13.37 10.71
CA LEU A 79 -15.53 13.98 9.53
C LEU A 79 -15.04 13.38 8.21
N ALA A 80 -13.79 12.90 8.15
CA ALA A 80 -13.23 12.30 6.95
C ALA A 80 -13.61 10.81 6.85
N ILE A 81 -13.39 10.07 7.93
CA ILE A 81 -13.75 8.66 8.07
C ILE A 81 -14.03 8.43 9.54
N ASP A 82 -15.21 7.94 9.86
CA ASP A 82 -15.55 7.63 11.24
C ASP A 82 -14.81 6.38 11.76
N PRO A 83 -14.64 6.23 13.07
CA PRO A 83 -13.93 5.10 13.66
C PRO A 83 -14.51 3.74 13.30
N VAL A 84 -15.83 3.66 13.13
CA VAL A 84 -16.52 2.41 12.78
C VAL A 84 -16.12 1.98 11.37
N ASN A 85 -16.19 2.90 10.40
CA ASN A 85 -15.77 2.65 9.03
C ASN A 85 -14.27 2.32 8.91
N SER A 86 -13.43 2.93 9.76
CA SER A 86 -12.00 2.63 9.83
C SER A 86 -11.74 1.20 10.33
N ILE A 87 -12.41 0.79 11.41
CA ILE A 87 -12.28 -0.57 11.97
C ILE A 87 -12.82 -1.62 10.99
N PHE A 88 -14.00 -1.39 10.40
CA PHE A 88 -14.55 -2.27 9.38
C PHE A 88 -13.64 -2.35 8.15
N GLY A 89 -13.02 -1.23 7.76
CA GLY A 89 -12.03 -1.19 6.68
C GLY A 89 -10.81 -2.06 6.97
N ALA A 90 -10.28 -1.99 8.19
CA ALA A 90 -9.16 -2.84 8.60
C ALA A 90 -9.53 -4.33 8.59
N ILE A 91 -10.69 -4.68 9.13
CA ILE A 91 -11.18 -6.06 9.15
C ILE A 91 -11.40 -6.57 7.72
N LEU A 92 -12.12 -5.82 6.90
CA LEU A 92 -12.40 -6.19 5.51
C LEU A 92 -11.10 -6.30 4.70
N GLY A 93 -10.17 -5.35 4.90
CA GLY A 93 -8.86 -5.37 4.24
C GLY A 93 -8.09 -6.65 4.54
N PHE A 94 -8.02 -7.03 5.82
CA PHE A 94 -7.33 -8.26 6.20
C PHE A 94 -8.03 -9.51 5.63
N PHE A 95 -9.32 -9.65 5.88
CA PHE A 95 -10.05 -10.88 5.56
C PHE A 95 -10.30 -11.05 4.07
N SER A 96 -10.37 -10.00 3.27
CA SER A 96 -10.56 -10.11 1.81
C SER A 96 -9.43 -10.90 1.15
N LEU A 97 -8.18 -10.52 1.37
CA LEU A 97 -7.03 -11.24 0.83
C LEU A 97 -6.81 -12.58 1.54
N TYR A 98 -7.06 -12.65 2.85
CA TYR A 98 -6.95 -13.91 3.59
C TYR A 98 -7.88 -14.98 3.05
N ILE A 99 -9.14 -14.65 2.76
CA ILE A 99 -10.12 -15.59 2.19
C ILE A 99 -9.68 -16.01 0.78
N VAL A 100 -9.29 -15.06 -0.07
CA VAL A 100 -8.80 -15.36 -1.42
C VAL A 100 -7.58 -16.28 -1.36
N ASN A 101 -6.62 -15.99 -0.50
CA ASN A 101 -5.43 -16.82 -0.32
C ASN A 101 -5.77 -18.22 0.20
N SER A 102 -6.71 -18.32 1.15
CA SER A 102 -7.14 -19.61 1.70
C SER A 102 -7.81 -20.49 0.64
N LEU A 103 -8.68 -19.91 -0.18
CA LEU A 103 -9.30 -20.60 -1.30
C LEU A 103 -8.28 -21.04 -2.35
N TYR A 104 -7.32 -20.17 -2.68
CA TYR A 104 -6.23 -20.49 -3.60
C TYR A 104 -5.35 -21.62 -3.06
N LYS A 105 -5.00 -21.58 -1.76
CA LYS A 105 -4.23 -22.63 -1.09
C LYS A 105 -4.97 -23.98 -1.08
N LEU A 106 -6.28 -23.99 -0.88
CA LEU A 106 -7.10 -25.21 -0.97
C LEU A 106 -7.07 -25.81 -2.37
N TRP A 107 -7.00 -24.98 -3.42
CA TRP A 107 -7.02 -25.42 -4.80
C TRP A 107 -5.64 -25.80 -5.34
N ARG A 108 -4.58 -25.03 -5.00
CA ARG A 108 -3.23 -25.19 -5.56
C ARG A 108 -2.23 -25.78 -4.60
N GLY A 109 -2.55 -25.87 -3.30
CA GLY A 109 -1.66 -26.40 -2.26
C GLY A 109 -0.56 -25.43 -1.79
N VAL A 110 -0.48 -24.22 -2.38
CA VAL A 110 0.53 -23.20 -2.05
C VAL A 110 -0.15 -21.87 -1.76
N ASP A 111 0.51 -21.04 -0.96
CA ASP A 111 0.04 -19.69 -0.68
C ASP A 111 0.24 -18.78 -1.91
N GLY A 112 -0.78 -17.98 -2.26
CA GLY A 112 -0.74 -17.06 -3.38
C GLY A 112 -0.25 -15.66 -2.99
N PHE A 113 -0.43 -15.26 -1.74
CA PHE A 113 -0.07 -13.94 -1.19
C PHE A 113 0.71 -14.09 0.10
N GLY A 114 1.60 -13.11 0.37
CA GLY A 114 2.30 -13.00 1.62
C GLY A 114 1.37 -12.55 2.77
N PHE A 115 1.61 -13.05 3.97
CA PHE A 115 0.84 -12.62 5.15
C PHE A 115 0.97 -11.12 5.44
N GLY A 116 2.06 -10.50 4.99
CA GLY A 116 2.29 -9.07 5.08
C GLY A 116 1.31 -8.24 4.25
N ASP A 117 0.89 -8.74 3.06
CA ASP A 117 -0.07 -8.05 2.18
C ASP A 117 -1.43 -7.91 2.85
N PHE A 118 -1.85 -8.89 3.66
CA PHE A 118 -3.12 -8.83 4.41
C PHE A 118 -3.08 -7.70 5.43
N LYS A 119 -1.97 -7.55 6.15
CA LYS A 119 -1.77 -6.50 7.16
C LYS A 119 -1.63 -5.13 6.50
N LEU A 120 -0.93 -5.05 5.37
CA LEU A 120 -0.84 -3.82 4.60
C LEU A 120 -2.24 -3.36 4.16
N LEU A 121 -3.03 -4.25 3.57
CA LEU A 121 -4.38 -3.91 3.11
C LEU A 121 -5.31 -3.59 4.30
N ALA A 122 -5.14 -4.24 5.45
CA ALA A 122 -5.82 -3.85 6.68
C ALA A 122 -5.47 -2.42 7.11
N GLY A 123 -4.18 -2.05 7.02
CA GLY A 123 -3.73 -0.69 7.26
C GLY A 123 -4.37 0.30 6.29
N LEU A 124 -4.35 0.00 4.99
CA LEU A 124 -4.99 0.86 3.99
C LEU A 124 -6.50 0.99 4.25
N GLY A 125 -7.18 -0.11 4.60
CA GLY A 125 -8.59 -0.09 4.99
C GLY A 125 -8.88 0.77 6.23
N ALA A 126 -7.98 0.77 7.23
CA ALA A 126 -8.09 1.64 8.40
C ALA A 126 -7.99 3.13 8.03
N TRP A 127 -7.17 3.48 7.02
CA TRP A 127 -6.97 4.86 6.58
C TRP A 127 -8.03 5.37 5.63
N PHE A 128 -8.59 4.50 4.78
CA PHE A 128 -9.53 4.88 3.72
C PHE A 128 -10.97 4.42 3.96
N GLY A 129 -11.20 3.60 4.99
CA GLY A 129 -12.49 3.00 5.26
C GLY A 129 -12.78 1.79 4.36
N TRP A 130 -13.84 1.07 4.71
CA TRP A 130 -14.19 -0.19 4.05
C TRP A 130 -14.60 -0.05 2.59
N PHE A 131 -15.18 1.09 2.20
CA PHE A 131 -15.61 1.36 0.83
C PHE A 131 -14.46 1.34 -0.20
N LEU A 132 -13.25 1.77 0.21
CA LEU A 132 -12.10 1.84 -0.70
C LEU A 132 -11.26 0.56 -0.71
N VAL A 133 -11.54 -0.43 0.15
CA VAL A 133 -10.77 -1.69 0.17
C VAL A 133 -10.87 -2.42 -1.15
N ILE A 134 -12.09 -2.63 -1.69
CA ILE A 134 -12.29 -3.33 -2.96
C ILE A 134 -11.68 -2.54 -4.13
N PRO A 135 -11.94 -1.24 -4.31
CA PRO A 135 -11.24 -0.42 -5.31
C PRO A 135 -9.72 -0.48 -5.23
N ILE A 136 -9.13 -0.45 -4.03
CA ILE A 136 -7.68 -0.57 -3.85
C ILE A 136 -7.18 -1.93 -4.36
N ILE A 137 -7.88 -3.03 -4.07
CA ILE A 137 -7.54 -4.36 -4.58
C ILE A 137 -7.61 -4.38 -6.11
N MET A 138 -8.69 -3.87 -6.71
CA MET A 138 -8.89 -3.85 -8.16
C MET A 138 -7.80 -3.06 -8.87
N VAL A 139 -7.52 -1.84 -8.42
CA VAL A 139 -6.46 -1.01 -9.00
C VAL A 139 -5.09 -1.62 -8.73
N GLY A 140 -4.82 -2.12 -7.51
CA GLY A 140 -3.57 -2.78 -7.17
C GLY A 140 -3.30 -4.00 -8.04
N THR A 141 -4.31 -4.85 -8.25
CA THR A 141 -4.20 -6.01 -9.15
C THR A 141 -3.94 -5.57 -10.59
N SER A 142 -4.60 -4.50 -11.06
CA SER A 142 -4.37 -3.94 -12.39
C SER A 142 -2.95 -3.41 -12.55
N VAL A 143 -2.44 -2.69 -11.55
CA VAL A 143 -1.05 -2.18 -11.52
C VAL A 143 -0.05 -3.35 -11.52
N ALA A 144 -0.29 -4.38 -10.71
CA ALA A 144 0.57 -5.56 -10.68
C ALA A 144 0.59 -6.26 -12.05
N LEU A 145 -0.58 -6.46 -12.67
CA LEU A 145 -0.69 -7.07 -14.00
C LEU A 145 0.04 -6.26 -15.06
N ILE A 146 -0.16 -4.94 -15.09
CA ILE A 146 0.56 -4.05 -16.02
C ILE A 146 2.08 -4.16 -15.81
N THR A 147 2.53 -4.17 -14.57
CA THR A 147 3.97 -4.33 -14.24
C THR A 147 4.52 -5.63 -14.82
N VAL A 148 3.80 -6.74 -14.64
CA VAL A 148 4.18 -8.05 -15.21
C VAL A 148 4.24 -8.00 -16.74
N LEU A 149 3.23 -7.43 -17.38
CA LEU A 149 3.18 -7.32 -18.84
C LEU A 149 4.35 -6.49 -19.38
N VAL A 150 4.62 -5.33 -18.76
CA VAL A 150 5.75 -4.47 -19.18
C VAL A 150 7.09 -5.20 -19.02
N LEU A 151 7.32 -5.87 -17.89
CA LEU A 151 8.56 -6.62 -17.68
C LEU A 151 8.70 -7.80 -18.65
N SER A 152 7.60 -8.45 -19.02
CA SER A 152 7.57 -9.52 -20.03
C SER A 152 7.96 -8.99 -21.42
N ILE A 153 7.47 -7.81 -21.81
CA ILE A 153 7.81 -7.17 -23.09
C ILE A 153 9.29 -6.79 -23.15
N ILE A 154 9.89 -6.37 -22.03
CA ILE A 154 11.32 -6.02 -21.95
C ILE A 154 12.24 -7.26 -21.99
N GLY A 155 11.67 -8.46 -22.13
CA GLY A 155 12.44 -9.70 -22.32
C GLY A 155 12.88 -10.38 -21.03
N LYS A 156 12.37 -10.00 -19.88
CA LYS A 156 12.53 -10.79 -18.67
C LYS A 156 11.62 -12.01 -18.77
N GLN A 157 12.23 -13.19 -18.87
CA GLN A 157 11.46 -14.44 -18.85
C GLN A 157 10.81 -14.62 -17.48
N PHE A 158 9.48 -14.53 -17.45
CA PHE A 158 8.71 -14.87 -16.24
C PHE A 158 8.50 -16.39 -16.20
N THR A 159 9.06 -17.02 -15.20
CA THR A 159 8.63 -18.37 -14.81
C THR A 159 7.45 -18.22 -13.84
N LEU A 160 6.51 -19.16 -13.87
CA LEU A 160 5.33 -19.17 -12.97
C LEU A 160 5.71 -19.21 -11.46
N GLU A 161 6.98 -19.45 -11.16
CA GLU A 161 7.55 -19.49 -9.81
C GLU A 161 8.13 -18.13 -9.36
N MET A 162 8.12 -17.11 -10.24
CA MET A 162 8.70 -15.81 -9.92
C MET A 162 7.77 -15.05 -8.97
N MET A 163 8.22 -14.83 -7.75
CA MET A 163 7.50 -13.98 -6.79
C MET A 163 7.46 -12.54 -7.29
N ILE A 164 6.27 -11.97 -7.36
CA ILE A 164 6.05 -10.57 -7.71
C ILE A 164 5.61 -9.87 -6.44
N PRO A 165 6.32 -8.80 -6.02
CA PRO A 165 5.92 -8.06 -4.84
C PRO A 165 4.55 -7.39 -5.09
N PHE A 166 3.53 -7.82 -4.34
CA PHE A 166 2.17 -7.27 -4.47
C PHE A 166 1.98 -6.00 -3.63
N GLY A 167 2.73 -5.87 -2.53
CA GLY A 167 2.70 -4.69 -1.66
C GLY A 167 2.90 -3.36 -2.39
N PRO A 168 3.93 -3.20 -3.26
CA PRO A 168 4.12 -1.98 -4.05
C PRO A 168 2.91 -1.62 -4.91
N ALA A 169 2.23 -2.61 -5.49
CA ALA A 169 1.04 -2.38 -6.30
C ALA A 169 -0.14 -1.87 -5.45
N LEU A 170 -0.35 -2.42 -4.25
CA LEU A 170 -1.34 -1.94 -3.29
C LEU A 170 -1.03 -0.51 -2.81
N ILE A 171 0.25 -0.21 -2.57
CA ILE A 171 0.69 1.14 -2.16
C ILE A 171 0.42 2.15 -3.28
N VAL A 172 0.78 1.84 -4.51
CA VAL A 172 0.50 2.70 -5.66
C VAL A 172 -1.01 2.90 -5.83
N ALA A 173 -1.81 1.83 -5.72
CA ALA A 173 -3.27 1.91 -5.78
C ALA A 173 -3.83 2.84 -4.71
N SER A 174 -3.34 2.74 -3.47
CA SER A 174 -3.79 3.60 -2.36
C SER A 174 -3.47 5.08 -2.60
N ILE A 175 -2.30 5.38 -3.19
CA ILE A 175 -1.92 6.75 -3.57
C ILE A 175 -2.83 7.27 -4.69
N ILE A 176 -3.13 6.46 -5.70
CA ILE A 176 -4.07 6.83 -6.78
C ILE A 176 -5.44 7.16 -6.20
N MET A 177 -5.96 6.34 -5.29
CA MET A 177 -7.25 6.59 -4.62
C MET A 177 -7.23 7.85 -3.77
N TYR A 178 -6.12 8.13 -3.09
CA TYR A 178 -5.95 9.34 -2.31
C TYR A 178 -5.96 10.60 -3.18
N LEU A 179 -5.28 10.58 -4.33
CA LEU A 179 -5.20 11.71 -5.25
C LEU A 179 -6.51 11.96 -6.01
N ASN A 180 -7.27 10.90 -6.27
CA ASN A 180 -8.49 10.95 -7.06
C ASN A 180 -9.65 10.22 -6.35
N PRO A 181 -10.26 10.83 -5.31
CA PRO A 181 -11.39 10.22 -4.61
C PRO A 181 -12.61 9.99 -5.53
N ASN A 182 -12.69 10.70 -6.66
CA ASN A 182 -13.76 10.55 -7.66
C ASN A 182 -13.59 9.34 -8.58
N ILE A 183 -12.47 8.63 -8.54
CA ILE A 183 -12.29 7.37 -9.31
C ILE A 183 -13.38 6.34 -8.94
N LEU A 184 -13.90 6.40 -7.72
CA LEU A 184 -15.01 5.54 -7.30
C LEU A 184 -16.25 5.72 -8.21
N LEU A 185 -16.51 6.94 -8.68
CA LEU A 185 -17.61 7.24 -9.60
C LEU A 185 -17.40 6.69 -11.03
N LEU A 186 -16.15 6.35 -11.39
CA LEU A 186 -15.81 5.73 -12.67
C LEU A 186 -15.80 4.20 -12.62
N LEU A 187 -15.82 3.62 -11.39
CA LEU A 187 -15.78 2.18 -11.16
C LEU A 187 -17.17 1.59 -10.81
N ILE A 188 -18.16 2.45 -10.61
CA ILE A 188 -19.59 2.12 -10.39
C ILE A 188 -20.38 2.47 -11.65
#